data_25ff69e350c09613863ba52740884975
#
_entry.id   25ff69e350c09613863ba52740884975
#
_cell.length_a   1.000
_cell.length_b   1.000
_cell.length_c   1.000
_cell.angle_alpha   90.00
_cell.angle_beta   90.00
_cell.angle_gamma   90.00
#
_symmetry.space_group_name_H-M   'P 1'
#
loop_
_entity.id
_entity.type
_entity.pdbx_description
1 polymer ?
#
loop_
_entity_poly.entity_id
_entity_poly.type
_entity_poly.pdbx_seq_one_letter_code
_entity_poly.pdbx_strand_id
1 'polypeptide(L)'
;MHPEIIMYSLVLAGVILLIWRRRKKFKKGVIVANTKYVKKTGYFKYLNAKYHVYNILIKVTCILVILLFAVITARLYKTKKHEEEFDNRDIMLCMDFSPSVKGLNREIIKTMKKTVEKLKDERFGITIFNNAAITLVPLTTDYSYVLYMLDLMEKFVGISNESLYYRPSSSQTAQEKYLISIFYSGINALSGASLVGDGLASCANTFNDDVDRTKVIILSTDNMISGTQIITVPQAAAYAKKKGIKVYPIGTTSIKNRPKYRDGLVDVANTTGGVYFDFADYSVNEINKKIQELNKNSMVKTAYVTKKDLPELLVPYLLYLIPILFALDWRVRI
;
A
#
# COMPACT_ATOMS: atom_id res chain seq x y z
N MET A 1 -8.57 -23.81 -1.68
CA MET A 1 -9.76 -24.67 -1.77
C MET A 1 -10.92 -23.78 -2.18
N HIS A 2 -11.63 -24.06 -3.28
CA HIS A 2 -12.71 -23.20 -3.78
C HIS A 2 -13.86 -23.20 -2.77
N PRO A 3 -14.32 -22.05 -2.27
CA PRO A 3 -15.39 -21.95 -1.26
C PRO A 3 -16.70 -22.57 -1.75
N GLU A 4 -16.92 -22.60 -3.05
CA GLU A 4 -18.09 -23.21 -3.69
C GLU A 4 -18.16 -24.72 -3.45
N ILE A 5 -17.04 -25.43 -3.47
CA ILE A 5 -16.99 -26.88 -3.23
C ILE A 5 -17.38 -27.20 -1.79
N ILE A 6 -16.95 -26.39 -0.83
CA ILE A 6 -17.31 -26.52 0.59
C ILE A 6 -18.81 -26.30 0.76
N MET A 7 -19.36 -25.30 0.10
CA MET A 7 -20.81 -25.01 0.14
C MET A 7 -21.63 -26.19 -0.36
N TYR A 8 -21.30 -26.75 -1.53
CA TYR A 8 -22.04 -27.89 -2.10
C TYR A 8 -21.90 -29.14 -1.22
N SER A 9 -20.74 -29.42 -0.64
CA SER A 9 -20.52 -30.57 0.23
C SER A 9 -21.35 -30.48 1.52
N LEU A 10 -21.49 -29.29 2.11
CA LEU A 10 -22.29 -29.06 3.31
C LEU A 10 -23.79 -29.19 3.03
N VAL A 11 -24.27 -28.66 1.91
CA VAL A 11 -25.67 -28.83 1.48
C VAL A 11 -25.96 -30.32 1.27
N LEU A 12 -25.06 -31.05 0.59
CA LEU A 12 -25.21 -32.49 0.36
C LEU A 12 -25.24 -33.28 1.67
N ALA A 13 -24.32 -32.99 2.60
CA ALA A 13 -24.29 -33.62 3.93
C ALA A 13 -25.57 -33.36 4.72
N GLY A 14 -26.11 -32.14 4.67
CA GLY A 14 -27.36 -31.76 5.30
C GLY A 14 -28.56 -32.55 4.72
N VAL A 15 -28.64 -32.69 3.41
CA VAL A 15 -29.67 -33.52 2.74
C VAL A 15 -29.55 -34.96 3.12
N ILE A 16 -28.34 -35.53 3.17
CA ILE A 16 -28.09 -36.92 3.60
C ILE A 16 -28.56 -37.12 5.04
N LEU A 17 -28.26 -36.23 5.97
CA LEU A 17 -28.71 -36.25 7.36
C LEU A 17 -30.24 -36.24 7.50
N LEU A 18 -30.93 -35.42 6.70
CA LEU A 18 -32.38 -35.34 6.66
C LEU A 18 -33.01 -36.66 6.16
N ILE A 19 -32.39 -37.30 5.16
CA ILE A 19 -32.83 -38.60 4.62
C ILE A 19 -32.56 -39.72 5.65
N TRP A 20 -31.41 -39.67 6.30
CA TRP A 20 -31.02 -40.70 7.31
C TRP A 20 -31.91 -40.67 8.54
N ARG A 21 -32.35 -39.48 8.99
CA ARG A 21 -33.32 -39.28 10.09
C ARG A 21 -34.68 -39.94 9.76
N ARG A 22 -35.08 -40.03 8.50
CA ARG A 22 -36.30 -40.73 8.06
C ARG A 22 -36.24 -42.26 8.24
N ARG A 23 -35.05 -42.87 8.28
CA ARG A 23 -34.88 -44.31 8.35
C ARG A 23 -34.86 -44.87 9.77
N LYS A 24 -34.76 -44.05 10.82
CA LYS A 24 -34.89 -44.51 12.21
C LYS A 24 -36.36 -44.68 12.57
N LYS A 25 -36.99 -45.71 12.05
CA LYS A 25 -38.27 -46.18 12.59
C LYS A 25 -38.03 -46.71 14.01
N PHE A 26 -38.99 -46.40 14.93
CA PHE A 26 -38.99 -46.86 16.31
C PHE A 26 -38.70 -48.37 16.38
N LYS A 27 -37.55 -48.75 16.89
CA LYS A 27 -37.20 -50.16 17.15
C LYS A 27 -37.68 -50.65 18.52
N LYS A 28 -38.23 -49.76 19.35
CA LYS A 28 -38.76 -50.08 20.69
C LYS A 28 -40.18 -49.52 20.77
N GLY A 29 -41.15 -50.34 20.52
CA GLY A 29 -42.57 -50.03 20.72
C GLY A 29 -43.27 -51.33 21.14
N VAL A 30 -44.20 -51.22 22.05
CA VAL A 30 -45.11 -52.34 22.41
C VAL A 30 -46.06 -52.52 21.26
N ILE A 31 -46.11 -53.76 20.73
CA ILE A 31 -47.06 -54.09 19.66
C ILE A 31 -48.45 -54.16 20.29
N VAL A 32 -49.28 -53.21 20.01
CA VAL A 32 -50.68 -53.16 20.47
C VAL A 32 -51.58 -53.70 19.35
N ALA A 33 -52.33 -54.73 19.65
CA ALA A 33 -53.31 -55.27 18.75
C ALA A 33 -54.52 -54.30 18.69
N ASN A 34 -55.03 -54.04 17.46
CA ASN A 34 -56.27 -53.33 17.18
C ASN A 34 -56.28 -51.81 17.51
N THR A 35 -55.40 -51.04 16.89
CA THR A 35 -55.36 -49.56 16.99
C THR A 35 -56.48 -48.83 16.23
N LYS A 36 -57.39 -49.57 15.55
CA LYS A 36 -58.42 -48.99 14.67
C LYS A 36 -59.35 -48.01 15.41
N TYR A 37 -59.71 -48.32 16.65
CA TYR A 37 -60.60 -47.50 17.46
C TYR A 37 -59.88 -46.25 18.02
N VAL A 38 -58.62 -46.42 18.46
CA VAL A 38 -57.80 -45.31 18.99
C VAL A 38 -57.56 -44.27 17.90
N LYS A 39 -57.31 -44.66 16.67
CA LYS A 39 -57.09 -43.75 15.53
C LYS A 39 -58.34 -42.93 15.17
N LYS A 40 -59.53 -43.39 15.57
CA LYS A 40 -60.81 -42.67 15.33
C LYS A 40 -61.11 -41.59 16.39
N THR A 41 -60.43 -41.66 17.57
CA THR A 41 -60.67 -40.68 18.65
C THR A 41 -60.19 -39.28 18.27
N GLY A 42 -60.97 -38.26 18.67
CA GLY A 42 -60.61 -36.85 18.39
C GLY A 42 -59.25 -36.48 19.00
N TYR A 43 -58.93 -36.99 20.17
CA TYR A 43 -57.63 -36.78 20.85
C TYR A 43 -56.44 -37.32 20.05
N PHE A 44 -56.54 -38.50 19.49
CA PHE A 44 -55.49 -39.05 18.64
C PHE A 44 -55.29 -38.25 17.37
N LYS A 45 -56.36 -37.82 16.73
CA LYS A 45 -56.29 -36.95 15.54
C LYS A 45 -55.60 -35.61 15.85
N TYR A 46 -55.91 -35.01 16.98
CA TYR A 46 -55.30 -33.79 17.46
C TYR A 46 -53.76 -33.96 17.71
N LEU A 47 -53.37 -35.02 18.46
CA LEU A 47 -51.97 -35.30 18.71
C LEU A 47 -51.19 -35.62 17.42
N ASN A 48 -51.79 -36.36 16.52
CA ASN A 48 -51.16 -36.67 15.22
C ASN A 48 -50.99 -35.42 14.35
N ALA A 49 -51.98 -34.55 14.30
CA ALA A 49 -51.89 -33.28 13.60
C ALA A 49 -50.79 -32.39 14.21
N LYS A 50 -50.76 -32.27 15.53
CA LYS A 50 -49.72 -31.52 16.27
C LYS A 50 -48.34 -32.07 15.98
N TYR A 51 -48.14 -33.40 16.00
CA TYR A 51 -46.89 -34.06 15.64
C TYR A 51 -46.45 -33.72 14.20
N HIS A 52 -47.38 -33.78 13.24
CA HIS A 52 -47.08 -33.45 11.85
C HIS A 52 -46.65 -31.98 11.69
N VAL A 53 -47.34 -31.05 12.36
CA VAL A 53 -46.97 -29.61 12.32
C VAL A 53 -45.58 -29.39 12.87
N TYR A 54 -45.26 -29.89 14.06
CA TYR A 54 -43.91 -29.77 14.62
C TYR A 54 -42.82 -30.41 13.73
N ASN A 55 -43.11 -31.57 13.14
CA ASN A 55 -42.19 -32.23 12.24
C ASN A 55 -41.91 -31.42 10.96
N ILE A 56 -42.94 -30.72 10.45
CA ILE A 56 -42.75 -29.83 9.33
C ILE A 56 -41.91 -28.62 9.76
N LEU A 57 -42.22 -28.00 10.92
CA LEU A 57 -41.45 -26.89 11.46
C LEU A 57 -39.99 -27.20 11.64
N ILE A 58 -39.67 -28.36 12.21
CA ILE A 58 -38.29 -28.86 12.38
C ILE A 58 -37.57 -28.93 11.03
N LYS A 59 -38.24 -29.50 10.00
CA LYS A 59 -37.64 -29.64 8.67
C LYS A 59 -37.35 -28.28 8.03
N VAL A 60 -38.30 -27.35 8.12
CA VAL A 60 -38.16 -26.00 7.60
C VAL A 60 -37.00 -25.27 8.31
N THR A 61 -36.93 -25.36 9.63
CA THR A 61 -35.85 -24.77 10.42
C THR A 61 -34.47 -25.37 10.08
N CYS A 62 -34.40 -26.70 9.92
CA CYS A 62 -33.16 -27.35 9.46
C CYS A 62 -32.70 -26.88 8.09
N ILE A 63 -33.62 -26.75 7.14
CA ILE A 63 -33.31 -26.23 5.80
C ILE A 63 -32.79 -24.78 5.89
N LEU A 64 -33.44 -23.94 6.70
CA LEU A 64 -33.00 -22.55 6.91
C LEU A 64 -31.61 -22.46 7.53
N VAL A 65 -31.28 -23.28 8.53
CA VAL A 65 -29.96 -23.34 9.14
C VAL A 65 -28.89 -23.77 8.13
N ILE A 66 -29.19 -24.78 7.30
CA ILE A 66 -28.25 -25.23 6.25
C ILE A 66 -28.01 -24.14 5.22
N LEU A 67 -29.07 -23.45 4.77
CA LEU A 67 -28.95 -22.35 3.81
C LEU A 67 -28.15 -21.18 4.37
N LEU A 68 -28.41 -20.77 5.62
CA LEU A 68 -27.62 -19.72 6.29
C LEU A 68 -26.15 -20.11 6.41
N PHE A 69 -25.89 -21.35 6.81
CA PHE A 69 -24.53 -21.84 6.92
C PHE A 69 -23.81 -21.86 5.57
N ALA A 70 -24.50 -22.26 4.50
CA ALA A 70 -23.96 -22.23 3.14
C ALA A 70 -23.65 -20.80 2.68
N VAL A 71 -24.50 -19.82 2.98
CA VAL A 71 -24.26 -18.40 2.66
C VAL A 71 -23.06 -17.83 3.45
N ILE A 72 -22.92 -18.20 4.73
CA ILE A 72 -21.79 -17.78 5.56
C ILE A 72 -20.47 -18.36 5.02
N THR A 73 -20.45 -19.63 4.62
CA THR A 73 -19.26 -20.29 4.07
C THR A 73 -18.89 -19.78 2.67
N ALA A 74 -19.85 -19.31 1.89
CA ALA A 74 -19.63 -18.69 0.59
C ALA A 74 -18.89 -17.33 0.67
N ARG A 75 -18.68 -16.77 1.87
CA ARG A 75 -17.97 -15.50 2.11
C ARG A 75 -18.41 -14.40 1.16
N LEU A 76 -19.71 -14.15 1.06
CA LEU A 76 -20.23 -13.03 0.30
C LEU A 76 -19.68 -11.72 0.88
N TYR A 77 -19.15 -10.86 0.04
CA TYR A 77 -18.64 -9.55 0.43
C TYR A 77 -19.40 -8.44 -0.28
N LYS A 78 -19.62 -7.36 0.42
CA LYS A 78 -20.13 -6.13 -0.15
C LYS A 78 -18.99 -5.20 -0.50
N THR A 79 -18.87 -4.85 -1.76
CA THR A 79 -17.90 -3.85 -2.22
C THR A 79 -18.49 -2.46 -2.02
N LYS A 80 -17.81 -1.63 -1.24
CA LYS A 80 -18.03 -0.19 -1.22
C LYS A 80 -16.92 0.48 -2.00
N LYS A 81 -17.26 1.21 -3.05
CA LYS A 81 -16.36 2.15 -3.68
C LYS A 81 -16.33 3.41 -2.83
N HIS A 82 -15.18 3.76 -2.33
CA HIS A 82 -14.91 5.04 -1.71
C HIS A 82 -14.14 5.87 -2.72
N GLU A 83 -14.75 6.96 -3.16
CA GLU A 83 -14.05 7.99 -3.93
C GLU A 83 -13.61 9.05 -2.91
N GLU A 84 -12.34 9.03 -2.54
CA GLU A 84 -11.74 10.08 -1.75
C GLU A 84 -10.83 10.88 -2.67
N GLU A 85 -10.99 12.20 -2.64
CA GLU A 85 -10.09 13.12 -3.34
C GLU A 85 -8.85 13.29 -2.45
N PHE A 86 -7.78 12.60 -2.79
CA PHE A 86 -6.49 12.76 -2.14
C PHE A 86 -5.54 13.53 -3.03
N ASP A 87 -4.73 14.37 -2.43
CA ASP A 87 -3.59 15.04 -3.06
C ASP A 87 -2.44 14.01 -3.21
N ASN A 88 -2.70 12.97 -4.00
CA ASN A 88 -1.84 11.80 -4.13
C ASN A 88 -0.64 12.11 -5.03
N ARG A 89 0.48 12.49 -4.42
CA ARG A 89 1.74 12.76 -5.12
C ARG A 89 2.78 11.69 -4.86
N ASP A 90 3.60 11.46 -5.85
CA ASP A 90 4.82 10.67 -5.74
C ASP A 90 5.99 11.63 -5.80
N ILE A 91 6.73 11.74 -4.71
CA ILE A 91 7.84 12.68 -4.57
C ILE A 91 9.14 11.88 -4.48
N MET A 92 10.00 12.03 -5.49
CA MET A 92 11.34 11.43 -5.51
C MET A 92 12.38 12.49 -5.20
N LEU A 93 13.15 12.30 -4.13
CA LEU A 93 14.35 13.06 -3.85
C LEU A 93 15.50 12.49 -4.68
N CYS A 94 15.94 13.24 -5.66
CA CYS A 94 17.05 12.89 -6.54
C CYS A 94 18.26 13.75 -6.17
N MET A 95 19.21 13.16 -5.44
CA MET A 95 20.25 13.92 -4.77
C MET A 95 21.63 13.58 -5.34
N ASP A 96 22.32 14.60 -5.83
CA ASP A 96 23.73 14.54 -6.16
C ASP A 96 24.55 14.42 -4.87
N PHE A 97 25.32 13.34 -4.72
CA PHE A 97 26.16 13.09 -3.55
C PHE A 97 27.62 13.42 -3.78
N SER A 98 27.88 14.32 -4.72
CA SER A 98 29.22 14.91 -4.87
C SER A 98 29.57 15.83 -3.69
N PRO A 99 30.85 15.99 -3.35
CA PRO A 99 31.27 16.84 -2.23
C PRO A 99 30.83 18.30 -2.34
N SER A 100 30.72 18.82 -3.57
CA SER A 100 30.35 20.22 -3.84
C SER A 100 28.92 20.60 -3.42
N VAL A 101 27.99 19.63 -3.37
CA VAL A 101 26.58 19.84 -2.98
C VAL A 101 26.27 19.46 -1.53
N LYS A 102 27.26 19.11 -0.74
CA LYS A 102 27.10 18.65 0.64
C LYS A 102 26.29 19.60 1.53
N GLY A 103 26.56 20.90 1.43
CA GLY A 103 25.84 21.93 2.19
C GLY A 103 24.38 22.02 1.84
N LEU A 104 24.04 21.97 0.54
CA LEU A 104 22.68 21.95 0.03
C LEU A 104 21.93 20.71 0.49
N ASN A 105 22.55 19.53 0.35
CA ASN A 105 21.96 18.27 0.76
C ASN A 105 21.60 18.24 2.24
N ARG A 106 22.47 18.77 3.11
CA ARG A 106 22.19 18.87 4.55
C ARG A 106 20.90 19.63 4.84
N GLU A 107 20.67 20.75 4.20
CA GLU A 107 19.47 21.57 4.42
C GLU A 107 18.23 20.93 3.80
N ILE A 108 18.36 20.30 2.63
CA ILE A 108 17.28 19.53 2.01
C ILE A 108 16.85 18.38 2.92
N ILE A 109 17.79 17.58 3.41
CA ILE A 109 17.49 16.43 4.30
C ILE A 109 16.73 16.90 5.55
N LYS A 110 17.22 17.94 6.23
CA LYS A 110 16.56 18.50 7.42
C LYS A 110 15.12 18.96 7.14
N THR A 111 14.91 19.57 5.98
CA THR A 111 13.59 20.09 5.61
C THR A 111 12.66 18.94 5.22
N MET A 112 13.17 17.95 4.49
CA MET A 112 12.37 16.78 4.11
C MET A 112 11.90 15.97 5.31
N LYS A 113 12.71 15.82 6.35
CA LYS A 113 12.28 15.20 7.60
C LYS A 113 11.01 15.86 8.15
N LYS A 114 11.03 17.20 8.28
CA LYS A 114 9.87 17.99 8.73
C LYS A 114 8.67 17.90 7.80
N THR A 115 8.92 17.71 6.50
CA THR A 115 7.88 17.61 5.49
C THR A 115 7.19 16.24 5.55
N VAL A 116 7.97 15.17 5.62
CA VAL A 116 7.47 13.78 5.73
C VAL A 116 6.62 13.59 6.99
N GLU A 117 7.01 14.23 8.12
CA GLU A 117 6.23 14.17 9.37
C GLU A 117 4.84 14.82 9.25
N LYS A 118 4.67 15.80 8.36
CA LYS A 118 3.43 16.57 8.21
C LYS A 118 2.47 16.02 7.15
N LEU A 119 2.97 15.26 6.19
CA LEU A 119 2.22 14.75 5.04
C LEU A 119 1.76 13.31 5.33
N LYS A 120 0.53 12.96 4.90
CA LYS A 120 -0.08 11.66 5.24
C LYS A 120 -0.35 10.75 4.05
N ASP A 121 -0.50 11.29 2.85
CA ASP A 121 -1.02 10.51 1.71
C ASP A 121 -0.06 10.48 0.51
N GLU A 122 1.10 11.10 0.63
CA GLU A 122 2.12 11.14 -0.41
C GLU A 122 3.06 9.93 -0.31
N ARG A 123 3.59 9.48 -1.44
CA ARG A 123 4.68 8.52 -1.45
C ARG A 123 6.00 9.24 -1.61
N PHE A 124 6.97 8.86 -0.79
CA PHE A 124 8.32 9.37 -0.87
C PHE A 124 9.29 8.30 -1.33
N GLY A 125 10.22 8.70 -2.19
CA GLY A 125 11.35 7.88 -2.57
C GLY A 125 12.64 8.68 -2.48
N ILE A 126 13.77 8.01 -2.38
CA ILE A 126 15.10 8.61 -2.30
C ILE A 126 16.05 7.89 -3.25
N THR A 127 16.59 8.62 -4.20
CA THR A 127 17.65 8.15 -5.09
C THR A 127 18.85 9.08 -4.94
N ILE A 128 19.99 8.51 -4.72
CA ILE A 128 21.26 9.25 -4.69
C ILE A 128 22.09 8.88 -5.91
N PHE A 129 22.87 9.83 -6.40
CA PHE A 129 23.79 9.59 -7.52
C PHE A 129 25.10 10.37 -7.39
N ASN A 130 26.10 9.86 -8.07
CA ASN A 130 27.36 10.52 -8.36
C ASN A 130 27.89 9.94 -9.71
N ASN A 131 28.73 8.90 -9.67
CA ASN A 131 29.17 8.15 -10.86
C ASN A 131 28.15 7.07 -11.27
N ALA A 132 27.37 6.58 -10.34
CA ALA A 132 26.23 5.70 -10.54
C ALA A 132 25.04 6.22 -9.72
N ALA A 133 23.84 5.74 -10.01
CA ALA A 133 22.65 6.08 -9.26
C ALA A 133 22.10 4.85 -8.51
N ILE A 134 21.71 5.04 -7.25
CA ILE A 134 21.11 4.00 -6.41
C ILE A 134 19.84 4.52 -5.77
N THR A 135 18.76 3.79 -5.91
CA THR A 135 17.53 4.03 -5.17
C THR A 135 17.64 3.44 -3.78
N LEU A 136 17.82 4.29 -2.78
CA LEU A 136 17.88 3.91 -1.37
C LEU A 136 16.51 3.57 -0.81
N VAL A 137 15.51 4.35 -1.20
CA VAL A 137 14.11 4.17 -0.79
C VAL A 137 13.24 4.18 -2.04
N PRO A 138 12.59 3.08 -2.40
CA PRO A 138 11.58 3.09 -3.45
C PRO A 138 10.37 3.91 -2.99
N LEU A 139 9.52 4.38 -3.91
CA LEU A 139 8.31 5.13 -3.58
C LEU A 139 7.43 4.36 -2.60
N THR A 140 7.30 4.87 -1.38
CA THR A 140 6.58 4.23 -0.29
C THR A 140 5.81 5.22 0.58
N THR A 141 4.78 4.73 1.26
CA THR A 141 4.06 5.43 2.34
C THR A 141 4.58 5.04 3.73
N ASP A 142 5.61 4.21 3.81
CA ASP A 142 6.27 3.91 5.09
C ASP A 142 7.19 5.06 5.50
N TYR A 143 6.58 6.06 6.14
CA TYR A 143 7.27 7.26 6.61
C TYR A 143 8.34 6.95 7.66
N SER A 144 8.16 5.90 8.45
CA SER A 144 9.15 5.47 9.46
C SER A 144 10.45 5.07 8.78
N TYR A 145 10.36 4.31 7.69
CA TYR A 145 11.52 3.91 6.90
C TYR A 145 12.16 5.11 6.17
N VAL A 146 11.36 6.00 5.59
CA VAL A 146 11.86 7.23 4.94
C VAL A 146 12.62 8.09 5.94
N LEU A 147 12.04 8.35 7.13
CA LEU A 147 12.69 9.15 8.18
C LEU A 147 13.97 8.50 8.68
N TYR A 148 13.97 7.18 8.88
CA TYR A 148 15.17 6.44 9.27
C TYR A 148 16.31 6.61 8.25
N MET A 149 16.00 6.51 6.94
CA MET A 149 17.02 6.73 5.89
C MET A 149 17.49 8.17 5.84
N LEU A 150 16.60 9.15 6.00
CA LEU A 150 17.00 10.56 6.09
C LEU A 150 17.89 10.85 7.31
N ASP A 151 17.67 10.17 8.46
CA ASP A 151 18.54 10.26 9.64
C ASP A 151 19.95 9.70 9.35
N LEU A 152 20.04 8.56 8.68
CA LEU A 152 21.33 8.00 8.27
C LEU A 152 22.05 8.91 7.27
N MET A 153 21.32 9.49 6.31
CA MET A 153 21.87 10.43 5.33
C MET A 153 22.37 11.71 6.01
N GLU A 154 21.64 12.25 7.00
CA GLU A 154 22.08 13.44 7.75
C GLU A 154 23.40 13.18 8.48
N LYS A 155 23.52 12.02 9.13
CA LYS A 155 24.78 11.58 9.77
C LYS A 155 25.91 11.44 8.76
N PHE A 156 25.65 10.85 7.59
CA PHE A 156 26.63 10.71 6.54
C PHE A 156 27.11 12.07 6.01
N VAL A 157 26.19 12.96 5.66
CA VAL A 157 26.51 14.33 5.22
C VAL A 157 27.20 15.13 6.34
N GLY A 158 27.00 14.75 7.60
CA GLY A 158 27.66 15.33 8.78
C GLY A 158 29.16 14.98 8.91
N ILE A 159 29.65 13.92 8.26
CA ILE A 159 31.05 13.53 8.32
C ILE A 159 31.92 14.66 7.76
N SER A 160 32.78 15.24 8.59
CA SER A 160 33.49 16.48 8.27
C SER A 160 34.66 16.30 7.30
N ASN A 161 35.22 15.13 7.21
CA ASN A 161 36.45 14.89 6.48
C ASN A 161 36.20 14.24 5.10
N GLU A 162 36.23 15.05 4.03
CA GLU A 162 35.93 14.61 2.66
C GLU A 162 36.93 13.58 2.11
N SER A 163 38.17 13.62 2.57
CA SER A 163 39.18 12.63 2.16
C SER A 163 38.82 11.19 2.59
N LEU A 164 37.94 11.05 3.58
CA LEU A 164 37.48 9.76 4.08
C LEU A 164 36.51 9.05 3.14
N TYR A 165 35.85 9.78 2.21
CA TYR A 165 34.99 9.17 1.22
C TYR A 165 35.77 8.35 0.19
N TYR A 166 37.00 8.76 -0.10
CA TYR A 166 37.83 8.13 -1.13
C TYR A 166 38.72 6.99 -0.60
N ARG A 167 39.05 7.02 0.67
CA ARG A 167 39.89 5.96 1.31
C ARG A 167 39.45 5.74 2.76
N PRO A 168 38.93 4.55 3.09
CA PRO A 168 38.69 4.19 4.47
C PRO A 168 39.98 4.29 5.27
N SER A 169 39.96 5.10 6.34
CA SER A 169 41.11 5.29 7.23
C SER A 169 40.97 4.44 8.49
N SER A 170 42.08 4.07 9.09
CA SER A 170 42.10 3.41 10.40
C SER A 170 41.52 4.27 11.53
N SER A 171 41.53 5.60 11.35
CA SER A 171 40.96 6.57 12.32
C SER A 171 39.46 6.68 12.29
N GLN A 172 38.76 6.07 11.32
CA GLN A 172 37.29 6.10 11.23
C GLN A 172 36.66 5.18 12.24
N THR A 173 35.55 5.68 12.84
CA THR A 173 34.70 4.86 13.70
C THR A 173 33.99 3.77 12.89
N ALA A 174 33.56 2.69 13.55
CA ALA A 174 32.78 1.63 12.90
C ALA A 174 31.49 2.17 12.26
N GLN A 175 30.89 3.19 12.89
CA GLN A 175 29.67 3.84 12.38
C GLN A 175 29.91 4.63 11.09
N GLU A 176 31.02 5.38 11.00
CA GLU A 176 31.40 6.11 9.79
C GLU A 176 31.68 5.16 8.64
N LYS A 177 32.43 4.07 8.88
CA LYS A 177 32.67 3.03 7.87
C LYS A 177 31.38 2.42 7.35
N TYR A 178 30.40 2.15 8.23
CA TYR A 178 29.10 1.65 7.88
C TYR A 178 28.31 2.64 7.00
N LEU A 179 28.26 3.93 7.35
CA LEU A 179 27.59 4.96 6.56
C LEU A 179 28.25 5.13 5.18
N ILE A 180 29.57 5.12 5.12
CA ILE A 180 30.31 5.19 3.85
C ILE A 180 30.02 3.97 2.98
N SER A 181 29.91 2.78 3.57
CA SER A 181 29.57 1.57 2.80
C SER A 181 28.18 1.61 2.19
N ILE A 182 27.20 2.18 2.89
CA ILE A 182 25.84 2.31 2.39
C ILE A 182 25.73 3.36 1.28
N PHE A 183 26.23 4.57 1.56
CA PHE A 183 25.91 5.72 0.72
C PHE A 183 26.96 6.00 -0.35
N TYR A 184 28.18 5.55 -0.18
CA TYR A 184 29.26 5.91 -1.08
C TYR A 184 29.76 4.77 -1.96
N SER A 185 29.87 3.55 -1.43
CA SER A 185 30.44 2.43 -2.19
C SER A 185 29.65 2.08 -3.45
N GLY A 186 28.34 2.31 -3.45
CA GLY A 186 27.47 1.98 -4.59
C GLY A 186 27.40 3.07 -5.66
N ILE A 187 27.72 4.33 -5.33
CA ILE A 187 27.60 5.46 -6.26
C ILE A 187 28.96 5.94 -6.79
N ASN A 188 30.07 5.50 -6.17
CA ASN A 188 31.41 5.93 -6.52
C ASN A 188 32.26 4.76 -7.01
N ALA A 189 32.01 4.39 -8.26
CA ALA A 189 32.64 3.18 -8.79
C ALA A 189 34.13 3.31 -9.08
N LEU A 190 34.77 4.49 -9.27
CA LEU A 190 36.26 4.53 -9.52
C LEU A 190 36.92 5.91 -9.63
N SER A 191 36.25 7.03 -9.72
CA SER A 191 36.88 8.38 -9.69
C SER A 191 35.82 9.48 -9.84
N GLY A 192 35.83 10.47 -8.95
CA GLY A 192 35.13 11.77 -8.93
C GLY A 192 34.32 12.22 -10.15
N ALA A 193 33.40 11.39 -10.60
CA ALA A 193 32.49 11.75 -11.68
C ALA A 193 31.16 12.21 -11.07
N SER A 194 30.49 13.16 -11.70
CA SER A 194 29.12 13.58 -11.40
C SER A 194 28.29 13.49 -12.67
N LEU A 195 27.50 12.41 -12.78
CA LEU A 195 26.73 12.08 -13.98
C LEU A 195 25.26 12.47 -13.78
N VAL A 196 25.00 13.77 -13.83
CA VAL A 196 23.68 14.38 -13.51
C VAL A 196 22.57 13.85 -14.42
N GLY A 197 22.84 13.69 -15.72
CA GLY A 197 21.84 13.17 -16.68
C GLY A 197 21.47 11.72 -16.39
N ASP A 198 22.44 10.85 -16.13
CA ASP A 198 22.21 9.46 -15.76
C ASP A 198 21.48 9.35 -14.42
N GLY A 199 21.83 10.19 -13.45
CA GLY A 199 21.16 10.32 -12.16
C GLY A 199 19.69 10.68 -12.29
N LEU A 200 19.38 11.74 -13.06
CA LEU A 200 18.02 12.20 -13.32
C LEU A 200 17.19 11.13 -14.07
N ALA A 201 17.77 10.49 -15.08
CA ALA A 201 17.10 9.42 -15.81
C ALA A 201 16.79 8.21 -14.91
N SER A 202 17.73 7.83 -14.03
CA SER A 202 17.53 6.77 -13.05
C SER A 202 16.42 7.12 -12.06
N CYS A 203 16.38 8.37 -11.55
CA CYS A 203 15.28 8.85 -10.70
C CYS A 203 13.94 8.80 -11.43
N ALA A 204 13.88 9.21 -12.70
CA ALA A 204 12.65 9.16 -13.49
C ALA A 204 12.16 7.71 -13.74
N ASN A 205 13.07 6.75 -13.76
CA ASN A 205 12.74 5.35 -13.99
C ASN A 205 12.15 4.64 -12.76
N THR A 206 12.24 5.24 -11.57
CA THR A 206 11.66 4.65 -10.34
C THR A 206 10.14 4.81 -10.25
N PHE A 207 9.54 5.68 -11.06
CA PHE A 207 8.09 5.88 -11.08
C PHE A 207 7.39 4.79 -11.87
N ASN A 208 6.31 4.27 -11.31
CA ASN A 208 5.42 3.34 -12.01
C ASN A 208 4.53 4.12 -12.99
N ASP A 209 4.43 3.64 -14.24
CA ASP A 209 3.67 4.29 -15.30
C ASP A 209 2.15 4.01 -15.18
N ASP A 210 1.78 2.93 -14.51
CA ASP A 210 0.39 2.47 -14.39
C ASP A 210 -0.46 3.22 -13.36
N VAL A 211 0.12 4.18 -12.63
CA VAL A 211 -0.57 4.89 -11.55
C VAL A 211 -0.79 6.34 -11.95
N ASP A 212 -2.07 6.74 -11.94
CA ASP A 212 -2.47 8.14 -12.18
C ASP A 212 -2.26 8.97 -10.91
N ARG A 213 -1.01 9.36 -10.67
CA ARG A 213 -0.55 10.20 -9.54
C ARG A 213 0.32 11.30 -10.08
N THR A 214 0.29 12.47 -9.43
CA THR A 214 1.23 13.54 -9.77
C THR A 214 2.65 13.12 -9.42
N LYS A 215 3.53 13.11 -10.41
CA LYS A 215 4.93 12.66 -10.29
C LYS A 215 5.85 13.86 -10.19
N VAL A 216 6.64 13.91 -9.14
CA VAL A 216 7.54 15.04 -8.82
C VAL A 216 8.95 14.52 -8.52
N ILE A 217 9.94 15.11 -9.13
CA ILE A 217 11.36 14.95 -8.76
C ILE A 217 11.86 16.26 -8.17
N ILE A 218 12.42 16.21 -6.98
CA ILE A 218 13.23 17.29 -6.39
C ILE A 218 14.68 16.93 -6.66
N LEU A 219 15.31 17.64 -7.60
CA LEU A 219 16.69 17.38 -8.03
C LEU A 219 17.65 18.34 -7.32
N SER A 220 18.54 17.86 -6.46
CA SER A 220 19.59 18.69 -5.87
C SER A 220 20.93 18.41 -6.55
N THR A 221 21.52 19.43 -7.19
CA THR A 221 22.83 19.32 -7.87
C THR A 221 23.40 20.71 -8.16
N ASP A 222 24.69 20.78 -8.39
CA ASP A 222 25.36 21.96 -8.95
C ASP A 222 25.54 21.87 -10.47
N ASN A 223 25.08 20.81 -11.09
CA ASN A 223 25.19 20.54 -12.52
C ASN A 223 26.62 20.60 -13.05
N MET A 224 27.62 20.44 -12.18
CA MET A 224 29.03 20.35 -12.59
C MET A 224 29.35 18.94 -13.04
N ILE A 225 29.04 18.67 -14.31
CA ILE A 225 29.21 17.36 -14.90
C ILE A 225 30.71 17.00 -15.00
N SER A 226 31.07 15.84 -14.46
CA SER A 226 32.38 15.23 -14.56
C SER A 226 32.25 13.79 -15.02
N GLY A 227 32.97 13.40 -16.07
CA GLY A 227 32.89 12.08 -16.68
C GLY A 227 32.00 12.02 -17.92
N THR A 228 31.86 10.84 -18.50
CA THR A 228 31.06 10.61 -19.72
C THR A 228 29.68 10.08 -19.37
N GLN A 229 28.64 10.88 -19.60
CA GLN A 229 27.26 10.49 -19.39
C GLN A 229 26.78 9.55 -20.48
N ILE A 230 25.97 8.56 -20.16
CA ILE A 230 25.24 7.71 -21.11
C ILE A 230 24.03 8.50 -21.64
N ILE A 231 23.33 9.20 -20.72
CA ILE A 231 22.16 10.04 -21.00
C ILE A 231 22.52 11.48 -20.60
N THR A 232 22.47 12.40 -21.53
CA THR A 232 22.72 13.81 -21.23
C THR A 232 21.56 14.44 -20.41
N VAL A 233 21.83 15.53 -19.69
CA VAL A 233 20.84 16.22 -18.89
C VAL A 233 19.58 16.63 -19.69
N PRO A 234 19.69 17.20 -20.92
CA PRO A 234 18.51 17.48 -21.76
C PRO A 234 17.73 16.22 -22.17
N GLN A 235 18.43 15.12 -22.46
CA GLN A 235 17.77 13.83 -22.79
C GLN A 235 17.02 13.28 -21.59
N ALA A 236 17.60 13.35 -20.39
CA ALA A 236 16.95 12.93 -19.15
C ALA A 236 15.72 13.79 -18.81
N ALA A 237 15.79 15.10 -19.06
CA ALA A 237 14.65 16.01 -18.93
C ALA A 237 13.52 15.67 -19.92
N ALA A 238 13.84 15.38 -21.17
CA ALA A 238 12.88 14.94 -22.18
C ALA A 238 12.23 13.59 -21.80
N TYR A 239 13.00 12.68 -21.24
CA TYR A 239 12.50 11.39 -20.73
C TYR A 239 11.55 11.59 -19.54
N ALA A 240 11.90 12.44 -18.56
CA ALA A 240 11.04 12.79 -17.44
C ALA A 240 9.71 13.41 -17.92
N LYS A 241 9.79 14.35 -18.89
CA LYS A 241 8.59 14.94 -19.52
C LYS A 241 7.70 13.89 -20.15
N LYS A 242 8.27 12.95 -20.91
CA LYS A 242 7.51 11.86 -21.54
C LYS A 242 6.74 11.01 -20.52
N LYS A 243 7.30 10.83 -19.32
CA LYS A 243 6.66 10.13 -18.20
C LYS A 243 5.70 10.98 -17.37
N GLY A 244 5.45 12.24 -17.77
CA GLY A 244 4.59 13.18 -17.04
C GLY A 244 5.17 13.64 -15.70
N ILE A 245 6.50 13.56 -15.53
CA ILE A 245 7.19 13.91 -14.29
C ILE A 245 7.60 15.39 -14.34
N LYS A 246 7.24 16.15 -13.31
CA LYS A 246 7.73 17.53 -13.11
C LYS A 246 9.01 17.49 -12.32
N VAL A 247 10.05 18.17 -12.81
CA VAL A 247 11.34 18.24 -12.13
C VAL A 247 11.52 19.64 -11.56
N TYR A 248 11.87 19.71 -10.28
CA TYR A 248 12.19 20.92 -9.55
C TYR A 248 13.67 20.92 -9.17
N PRO A 249 14.54 21.45 -10.04
CA PRO A 249 15.95 21.53 -9.74
C PRO A 249 16.22 22.60 -8.68
N ILE A 250 17.07 22.26 -7.71
CA ILE A 250 17.59 23.17 -6.70
C ILE A 250 19.09 23.25 -6.89
N GLY A 251 19.54 24.43 -7.35
CA GLY A 251 20.97 24.72 -7.59
C GLY A 251 21.67 25.20 -6.34
N THR A 252 22.97 24.90 -6.21
CA THR A 252 23.82 25.40 -5.12
C THR A 252 24.12 26.88 -5.30
N THR A 253 24.46 27.60 -4.21
CA THR A 253 24.93 28.99 -4.26
C THR A 253 26.14 29.17 -5.17
N SER A 254 26.97 28.15 -5.34
CA SER A 254 28.19 28.25 -6.17
C SER A 254 27.92 28.41 -7.65
N ILE A 255 26.74 28.04 -8.14
CA ILE A 255 26.37 28.17 -9.57
C ILE A 255 25.57 29.39 -9.89
N LYS A 256 25.17 30.23 -8.91
CA LYS A 256 24.37 31.42 -9.12
C LYS A 256 24.97 32.36 -10.21
N ASN A 257 26.28 32.56 -10.15
CA ASN A 257 27.02 33.42 -11.08
C ASN A 257 27.72 32.60 -12.20
N ARG A 258 27.29 31.35 -12.43
CA ARG A 258 27.83 30.45 -13.47
C ARG A 258 26.75 30.01 -14.44
N PRO A 259 26.40 30.86 -15.46
CA PRO A 259 25.28 30.64 -16.38
C PRO A 259 25.31 29.23 -17.01
N LYS A 260 26.49 28.74 -17.40
CA LYS A 260 26.67 27.44 -18.02
C LYS A 260 26.00 26.30 -17.25
N TYR A 261 26.09 26.31 -15.92
CA TYR A 261 25.55 25.23 -15.05
C TYR A 261 24.10 25.52 -14.65
N ARG A 262 23.81 26.79 -14.30
CA ARG A 262 22.48 27.24 -13.89
C ARG A 262 21.46 27.10 -15.02
N ASP A 263 21.79 27.56 -16.21
CA ASP A 263 20.85 27.61 -17.34
C ASP A 263 20.46 26.18 -17.77
N GLY A 264 21.36 25.20 -17.66
CA GLY A 264 21.03 23.79 -17.87
C GLY A 264 19.98 23.27 -16.88
N LEU A 265 19.98 23.70 -15.62
CA LEU A 265 18.94 23.33 -14.64
C LEU A 265 17.62 24.09 -14.90
N VAL A 266 17.70 25.35 -15.34
CA VAL A 266 16.51 26.11 -15.78
C VAL A 266 15.85 25.40 -16.97
N ASP A 267 16.63 24.91 -17.93
CA ASP A 267 16.13 24.18 -19.08
C ASP A 267 15.46 22.84 -18.69
N VAL A 268 16.00 22.14 -17.69
CA VAL A 268 15.35 20.95 -17.13
C VAL A 268 13.98 21.29 -16.55
N ALA A 269 13.89 22.35 -15.75
CA ALA A 269 12.63 22.82 -15.16
C ALA A 269 11.62 23.21 -16.26
N ASN A 270 12.03 24.03 -17.21
CA ASN A 270 11.16 24.49 -18.31
C ASN A 270 10.67 23.30 -19.17
N THR A 271 11.56 22.36 -19.48
CA THR A 271 11.23 21.18 -20.29
C THR A 271 10.17 20.31 -19.63
N THR A 272 10.24 20.13 -18.30
CA THR A 272 9.36 19.23 -17.54
C THR A 272 8.14 19.93 -16.95
N GLY A 273 8.02 21.26 -17.09
CA GLY A 273 6.95 22.05 -16.48
C GLY A 273 7.10 22.24 -14.97
N GLY A 274 8.31 22.11 -14.46
CA GLY A 274 8.70 22.44 -13.09
C GLY A 274 9.18 23.89 -12.96
N VAL A 275 9.85 24.17 -11.83
CA VAL A 275 10.45 25.49 -11.54
C VAL A 275 11.85 25.28 -10.99
N TYR A 276 12.82 26.07 -11.47
CA TYR A 276 14.17 26.10 -10.91
C TYR A 276 14.20 26.97 -9.65
N PHE A 277 14.93 26.51 -8.63
CA PHE A 277 15.17 27.25 -7.40
C PHE A 277 16.67 27.43 -7.17
N ASP A 278 17.06 28.68 -6.85
CA ASP A 278 18.40 28.97 -6.41
C ASP A 278 18.47 28.91 -4.88
N PHE A 279 19.35 28.09 -4.34
CA PHE A 279 19.53 27.95 -2.89
C PHE A 279 20.02 29.24 -2.22
N ALA A 280 20.59 30.17 -2.99
CA ALA A 280 20.98 31.45 -2.48
C ALA A 280 19.80 32.40 -2.22
N ASP A 281 18.72 32.27 -2.98
CA ASP A 281 17.57 33.18 -2.97
C ASP A 281 16.36 32.63 -2.18
N TYR A 282 16.28 31.32 -2.01
CA TYR A 282 15.15 30.66 -1.35
C TYR A 282 15.61 29.69 -0.27
N SER A 283 14.98 29.75 0.89
CA SER A 283 15.11 28.68 1.87
C SER A 283 14.43 27.41 1.35
N VAL A 284 14.90 26.24 1.79
CA VAL A 284 14.30 24.96 1.38
C VAL A 284 12.85 24.84 1.84
N ASN A 285 12.46 25.50 2.94
CA ASN A 285 11.06 25.58 3.39
C ASN A 285 10.17 26.32 2.39
N GLU A 286 10.66 27.43 1.82
CA GLU A 286 9.93 28.20 0.80
C GLU A 286 9.83 27.41 -0.51
N ILE A 287 10.90 26.71 -0.89
CA ILE A 287 10.93 25.84 -2.07
C ILE A 287 9.86 24.75 -1.92
N ASN A 288 9.82 24.04 -0.78
CA ASN A 288 8.81 23.02 -0.53
C ASN A 288 7.40 23.58 -0.54
N LYS A 289 7.17 24.74 0.07
CA LYS A 289 5.86 25.40 0.04
C LYS A 289 5.42 25.70 -1.40
N LYS A 290 6.31 26.24 -2.23
CA LYS A 290 6.03 26.53 -3.65
C LYS A 290 5.75 25.23 -4.44
N ILE A 291 6.51 24.15 -4.22
CA ILE A 291 6.26 22.85 -4.86
C ILE A 291 4.88 22.32 -4.48
N GLN A 292 4.50 22.44 -3.22
CA GLN A 292 3.17 22.02 -2.75
C GLN A 292 2.06 22.86 -3.38
N GLU A 293 2.23 24.19 -3.47
CA GLU A 293 1.23 25.09 -4.07
C GLU A 293 1.05 24.82 -5.58
N LEU A 294 2.14 24.63 -6.31
CA LEU A 294 2.10 24.39 -7.76
C LEU A 294 1.41 23.08 -8.15
N ASN A 295 1.38 22.10 -7.25
CA ASN A 295 0.79 20.78 -7.53
C ASN A 295 -0.61 20.57 -6.93
N LYS A 296 -1.16 21.54 -6.20
CA LYS A 296 -2.53 21.46 -5.63
C LYS A 296 -3.64 21.33 -6.66
N ASN A 297 -3.40 21.69 -7.91
CA ASN A 297 -4.43 21.72 -8.96
C ASN A 297 -4.61 20.37 -9.68
N SER A 298 -3.86 19.34 -9.32
CA SER A 298 -4.00 18.02 -9.90
C SER A 298 -4.60 17.05 -8.86
N MET A 299 -5.89 17.23 -8.57
CA MET A 299 -6.63 16.27 -7.74
C MET A 299 -6.87 15.00 -8.55
N VAL A 300 -6.29 13.91 -8.13
CA VAL A 300 -6.58 12.58 -8.67
C VAL A 300 -7.63 11.93 -7.78
N LYS A 301 -8.77 11.57 -8.37
CA LYS A 301 -9.79 10.77 -7.71
C LYS A 301 -9.31 9.33 -7.64
N THR A 302 -8.82 8.93 -6.51
CA THR A 302 -8.47 7.52 -6.30
C THR A 302 -9.67 6.78 -5.74
N ALA A 303 -10.24 5.88 -6.53
CA ALA A 303 -11.29 5.00 -6.05
C ALA A 303 -10.66 3.75 -5.43
N TYR A 304 -10.76 3.59 -4.12
CA TYR A 304 -10.41 2.33 -3.48
C TYR A 304 -11.66 1.54 -3.10
N VAL A 305 -11.55 0.24 -3.25
CA VAL A 305 -12.64 -0.68 -3.02
C VAL A 305 -12.43 -1.38 -1.68
N THR A 306 -13.21 -1.01 -0.67
CA THR A 306 -13.24 -1.77 0.58
C THR A 306 -14.21 -2.95 0.44
N LYS A 307 -13.73 -4.16 0.71
CA LYS A 307 -14.53 -5.37 0.78
C LYS A 307 -14.93 -5.57 2.25
N LYS A 308 -16.22 -5.50 2.54
CA LYS A 308 -16.73 -5.81 3.88
C LYS A 308 -17.39 -7.19 3.83
N ASP A 309 -16.90 -8.11 4.65
CA ASP A 309 -17.45 -9.47 4.74
C ASP A 309 -18.86 -9.44 5.35
N LEU A 310 -19.83 -10.09 4.69
CA LEU A 310 -21.20 -10.24 5.15
C LEU A 310 -21.42 -11.29 6.26
N PRO A 311 -20.55 -12.29 6.49
CA PRO A 311 -20.75 -13.31 7.53
C PRO A 311 -21.06 -12.75 8.91
N GLU A 312 -20.42 -11.61 9.31
CA GLU A 312 -20.63 -10.98 10.61
C GLU A 312 -22.09 -10.59 10.88
N LEU A 313 -22.84 -10.23 9.81
CA LEU A 313 -24.25 -9.86 9.90
C LEU A 313 -25.18 -11.09 10.01
N LEU A 314 -24.74 -12.25 9.54
CA LEU A 314 -25.55 -13.47 9.45
C LEU A 314 -25.39 -14.41 10.66
N VAL A 315 -24.24 -14.36 11.34
CA VAL A 315 -23.95 -15.18 12.52
C VAL A 315 -25.00 -15.06 13.64
N PRO A 316 -25.50 -13.85 14.01
CA PRO A 316 -26.54 -13.73 15.03
C PRO A 316 -27.82 -14.49 14.71
N TYR A 317 -28.25 -14.51 13.46
CA TYR A 317 -29.46 -15.27 13.05
C TYR A 317 -29.28 -16.78 13.22
N LEU A 318 -28.07 -17.27 12.96
CA LEU A 318 -27.74 -18.68 13.17
C LEU A 318 -27.77 -19.05 14.66
N LEU A 319 -27.26 -18.14 15.54
CA LEU A 319 -27.30 -18.30 16.98
C LEU A 319 -28.74 -18.36 17.55
N TYR A 320 -29.71 -17.68 16.92
CA TYR A 320 -31.12 -17.77 17.31
C TYR A 320 -31.81 -19.02 16.78
N LEU A 321 -31.52 -19.46 15.56
CA LEU A 321 -32.20 -20.60 14.94
C LEU A 321 -31.82 -21.96 15.56
N ILE A 322 -30.59 -22.12 16.04
CA ILE A 322 -30.14 -23.37 16.66
C ILE A 322 -30.90 -23.70 17.97
N PRO A 323 -31.05 -22.80 18.94
CA PRO A 323 -31.88 -23.06 20.13
C PRO A 323 -33.34 -23.35 19.80
N ILE A 324 -33.91 -22.65 18.81
CA ILE A 324 -35.30 -22.90 18.35
C ILE A 324 -35.43 -24.33 17.83
N LEU A 325 -34.46 -24.79 17.04
CA LEU A 325 -34.43 -26.17 16.53
C LEU A 325 -34.38 -27.21 17.67
N PHE A 326 -33.55 -26.96 18.69
CA PHE A 326 -33.48 -27.82 19.87
C PHE A 326 -34.80 -27.86 20.66
N ALA A 327 -35.43 -26.68 20.85
CA ALA A 327 -36.71 -26.59 21.55
C ALA A 327 -37.84 -27.32 20.83
N LEU A 328 -37.88 -27.21 19.49
CA LEU A 328 -38.86 -27.92 18.67
C LEU A 328 -38.63 -29.44 18.70
N ASP A 329 -37.37 -29.89 18.62
CA ASP A 329 -37.03 -31.35 18.71
C ASP A 329 -37.39 -31.94 20.08
N TRP A 330 -37.12 -31.17 21.16
CA TRP A 330 -37.49 -31.57 22.52
C TRP A 330 -39.02 -31.72 22.66
N ARG A 331 -39.79 -30.75 22.12
CA ARG A 331 -41.25 -30.77 22.21
C ARG A 331 -41.91 -31.91 21.41
N VAL A 332 -41.23 -32.45 20.43
CA VAL A 332 -41.69 -33.62 19.65
C VAL A 332 -41.41 -34.92 20.37
N ARG A 333 -40.44 -34.93 21.30
CA ARG A 333 -40.06 -36.12 22.04
C ARG A 333 -40.92 -36.36 23.29
N ILE A 334 -41.62 -35.32 23.77
CA ILE A 334 -42.56 -35.39 24.89
C ILE A 334 -43.96 -35.58 24.32
#